data_70f6231e287748dd19b97ea6aa3bca37
#
_entry.id   70f6231e287748dd19b97ea6aa3bca37
#
_cell.length_a   1.000
_cell.length_b   1.000
_cell.length_c   1.000
_cell.angle_alpha   90.00
_cell.angle_beta   90.00
_cell.angle_gamma   90.00
#
_symmetry.space_group_name_H-M   'P 1'
#
loop_
_entity.id
_entity.type
_entity.pdbx_description
1 polymer ?
#
loop_
_entity_poly.entity_id
_entity_poly.type
_entity_poly.pdbx_seq_one_letter_code
_entity_poly.pdbx_strand_id
1 'polypeptide(L)'
;MQQLRSAIHNAIARFLKNQPPARIIAVGFALLILLGAALLMLPFAVHPGAHVSPLDALFTATSAVCVTGLVVVDTGDTFSLFGQAVIAILIQIGGLGVASIGMGLALVAGRRISLKGRSLVREALNVESLEGMVRLVRAILLMTLICEVAGAALSFPSFARDHMPLQAVWLSIFHSIAAFNNAGFDALGGGQSLIPYQNDLLLNLVTDALVIVGGIGFMVILDVGRCRGQFRRMTFHTKVVLSTTAVLLVGGAVLLHLTDHMGWLAALFQSMTARTAGFSSVDVGSISNAGLLVIMILMFIGASPGSTGGGIKTTTFFVLMQQVRSIFSKRRLGGFHRRLPDGSLSRAATIMLMGLMVVGCGTFALCVLEPQLDFGRLLFEQISAYSTAGLSTGITAELCPASRVVLILTMFIGRVGAVTLLSLWVERPAPSAQYTEENITIG
;
A
#
# COMPACT_ATOMS: atom_id res chain seq x y z
N MET A 1 -17.56 4.86 -37.57
CA MET A 1 -16.79 5.16 -36.33
C MET A 1 -17.64 5.75 -35.19
N GLN A 2 -18.51 6.75 -35.41
CA GLN A 2 -19.39 7.31 -34.36
C GLN A 2 -20.36 6.31 -33.75
N GLN A 3 -21.00 5.44 -34.55
CA GLN A 3 -21.93 4.41 -34.07
C GLN A 3 -21.22 3.34 -33.19
N LEU A 4 -20.01 2.94 -33.55
CA LEU A 4 -19.20 2.00 -32.77
C LEU A 4 -18.79 2.61 -31.42
N ARG A 5 -18.36 3.89 -31.42
CA ARG A 5 -18.06 4.65 -30.19
C ARG A 5 -19.28 4.79 -29.28
N SER A 6 -20.46 5.07 -29.81
CA SER A 6 -21.70 5.18 -29.04
C SER A 6 -22.14 3.81 -28.50
N ALA A 7 -22.00 2.73 -29.28
CA ALA A 7 -22.32 1.37 -28.84
C ALA A 7 -21.40 0.90 -27.72
N ILE A 8 -20.08 1.12 -27.84
CA ILE A 8 -19.08 0.81 -26.80
C ILE A 8 -19.36 1.66 -25.56
N HIS A 9 -19.60 2.96 -25.72
CA HIS A 9 -19.91 3.85 -24.58
C HIS A 9 -21.17 3.40 -23.83
N ASN A 10 -22.23 3.02 -24.55
CA ASN A 10 -23.47 2.55 -23.98
C ASN A 10 -23.34 1.16 -23.33
N ALA A 11 -22.52 0.27 -23.89
CA ALA A 11 -22.21 -1.04 -23.30
C ALA A 11 -21.42 -0.88 -21.98
N ILE A 12 -20.36 -0.05 -21.98
CA ILE A 12 -19.58 0.28 -20.79
C ILE A 12 -20.46 0.96 -19.74
N ALA A 13 -21.29 1.93 -20.13
CA ALA A 13 -22.19 2.62 -19.21
C ALA A 13 -23.23 1.68 -18.57
N ARG A 14 -23.78 0.72 -19.34
CA ARG A 14 -24.70 -0.31 -18.83
C ARG A 14 -23.97 -1.29 -17.90
N PHE A 15 -22.79 -1.77 -18.27
CA PHE A 15 -21.97 -2.64 -17.42
C PHE A 15 -21.67 -1.94 -16.09
N LEU A 16 -21.13 -0.73 -16.14
CA LEU A 16 -20.82 0.06 -14.96
C LEU A 16 -22.07 0.36 -14.10
N LYS A 17 -23.25 0.52 -14.69
CA LYS A 17 -24.49 0.87 -13.96
C LYS A 17 -24.96 -0.24 -13.04
N ASN A 18 -24.75 -1.50 -13.39
CA ASN A 18 -25.31 -2.67 -12.68
C ASN A 18 -24.30 -3.41 -11.79
N GLN A 19 -23.00 -2.97 -11.78
CA GLN A 19 -21.96 -3.65 -10.99
C GLN A 19 -21.79 -3.01 -9.60
N PRO A 20 -21.48 -3.82 -8.57
CA PRO A 20 -21.13 -3.31 -7.25
C PRO A 20 -19.84 -2.49 -7.30
N PRO A 21 -19.69 -1.46 -6.44
CA PRO A 21 -18.50 -0.59 -6.41
C PRO A 21 -17.19 -1.35 -6.31
N ALA A 22 -17.12 -2.38 -5.48
CA ALA A 22 -15.93 -3.23 -5.30
C ALA A 22 -15.44 -3.85 -6.62
N ARG A 23 -16.38 -4.37 -7.45
CA ARG A 23 -16.05 -4.95 -8.77
C ARG A 23 -15.48 -3.91 -9.73
N ILE A 24 -16.07 -2.71 -9.75
CA ILE A 24 -15.58 -1.62 -10.61
C ILE A 24 -14.16 -1.21 -10.19
N ILE A 25 -13.88 -1.15 -8.90
CA ILE A 25 -12.54 -0.83 -8.39
C ILE A 25 -11.53 -1.92 -8.79
N ALA A 26 -11.83 -3.20 -8.56
CA ALA A 26 -10.94 -4.31 -8.90
C ALA A 26 -10.64 -4.36 -10.42
N VAL A 27 -11.67 -4.24 -11.25
CA VAL A 27 -11.50 -4.19 -12.72
C VAL A 27 -10.71 -2.94 -13.13
N GLY A 28 -10.93 -1.79 -12.48
CA GLY A 28 -10.17 -0.56 -12.73
C GLY A 28 -8.67 -0.72 -12.44
N PHE A 29 -8.32 -1.36 -11.32
CA PHE A 29 -6.93 -1.71 -11.00
C PHE A 29 -6.32 -2.68 -12.04
N ALA A 30 -7.03 -3.75 -12.40
CA ALA A 30 -6.56 -4.72 -13.39
C ALA A 30 -6.32 -4.07 -14.77
N LEU A 31 -7.23 -3.22 -15.24
CA LEU A 31 -7.08 -2.50 -16.51
C LEU A 31 -5.91 -1.52 -16.47
N LEU A 32 -5.70 -0.83 -15.34
CA LEU A 32 -4.57 0.08 -15.16
C LEU A 32 -3.23 -0.68 -15.18
N ILE A 33 -3.16 -1.84 -14.54
CA ILE A 33 -1.98 -2.71 -14.56
C ILE A 33 -1.67 -3.16 -15.99
N LEU A 34 -2.66 -3.65 -16.75
CA LEU A 34 -2.47 -4.08 -18.13
C LEU A 34 -2.04 -2.93 -19.04
N LEU A 35 -2.64 -1.75 -18.88
CA LEU A 35 -2.23 -0.55 -19.61
C LEU A 35 -0.80 -0.14 -19.26
N GLY A 36 -0.45 -0.15 -17.97
CA GLY A 36 0.90 0.14 -17.51
C GLY A 36 1.93 -0.82 -18.07
N ALA A 37 1.65 -2.13 -18.03
CA ALA A 37 2.51 -3.15 -18.61
C ALA A 37 2.72 -2.92 -20.11
N ALA A 38 1.66 -2.63 -20.85
CA ALA A 38 1.76 -2.33 -22.29
C ALA A 38 2.60 -1.08 -22.57
N LEU A 39 2.51 -0.03 -21.75
CA LEU A 39 3.33 1.19 -21.89
C LEU A 39 4.80 0.93 -21.56
N LEU A 40 5.10 0.09 -20.55
CA LEU A 40 6.47 -0.26 -20.16
C LEU A 40 7.17 -1.19 -21.18
N MET A 41 6.42 -1.89 -22.03
CA MET A 41 6.96 -2.71 -23.12
C MET A 41 7.33 -1.89 -24.38
N LEU A 42 7.02 -0.59 -24.42
CA LEU A 42 7.35 0.24 -25.59
C LEU A 42 8.87 0.42 -25.70
N PRO A 43 9.45 0.38 -26.91
CA PRO A 43 10.91 0.45 -27.10
C PRO A 43 11.56 1.69 -26.50
N PHE A 44 10.85 2.81 -26.45
CA PHE A 44 11.36 4.07 -25.88
C PHE A 44 11.14 4.18 -24.35
N ALA A 45 10.45 3.21 -23.75
CA ALA A 45 10.30 3.13 -22.30
C ALA A 45 11.50 2.47 -21.60
N VAL A 46 12.35 1.79 -22.36
CA VAL A 46 13.48 0.99 -21.88
C VAL A 46 14.78 1.62 -22.40
N HIS A 47 15.84 1.53 -21.60
CA HIS A 47 17.18 1.96 -22.05
C HIS A 47 17.70 1.11 -23.20
N PRO A 48 18.48 1.68 -24.16
CA PRO A 48 19.10 0.93 -25.23
C PRO A 48 19.96 -0.22 -24.69
N GLY A 49 19.67 -1.45 -25.12
CA GLY A 49 20.39 -2.65 -24.69
C GLY A 49 19.77 -3.37 -23.49
N ALA A 50 18.83 -2.77 -22.77
CA ALA A 50 18.06 -3.47 -21.75
C ALA A 50 16.88 -4.21 -22.37
N HIS A 51 16.54 -5.37 -21.81
CA HIS A 51 15.41 -6.18 -22.23
C HIS A 51 14.41 -6.35 -21.10
N VAL A 52 13.15 -6.05 -21.36
CA VAL A 52 12.03 -6.25 -20.44
C VAL A 52 11.08 -7.29 -21.03
N SER A 53 10.93 -8.43 -20.38
CA SER A 53 9.95 -9.43 -20.80
C SER A 53 8.53 -8.95 -20.52
N PRO A 54 7.50 -9.49 -21.20
CA PRO A 54 6.11 -9.17 -20.89
C PRO A 54 5.73 -9.44 -19.43
N LEU A 55 6.32 -10.45 -18.81
CA LEU A 55 6.09 -10.78 -17.42
C LEU A 55 6.75 -9.76 -16.46
N ASP A 56 7.97 -9.28 -16.79
CA ASP A 56 8.65 -8.25 -16.00
C ASP A 56 7.92 -6.91 -16.07
N ALA A 57 7.41 -6.54 -17.26
CA ALA A 57 6.57 -5.37 -17.44
C ALA A 57 5.26 -5.47 -16.63
N LEU A 58 4.62 -6.65 -16.64
CA LEU A 58 3.42 -6.91 -15.87
C LEU A 58 3.69 -6.87 -14.37
N PHE A 59 4.82 -7.45 -13.91
CA PHE A 59 5.24 -7.44 -12.52
C PHE A 59 5.49 -6.01 -12.05
N THR A 60 6.29 -5.24 -12.79
CA THR A 60 6.61 -3.84 -12.47
C THR A 60 5.36 -2.96 -12.46
N ALA A 61 4.47 -3.10 -13.47
CA ALA A 61 3.20 -2.37 -13.50
C ALA A 61 2.29 -2.76 -12.32
N THR A 62 2.24 -4.05 -11.95
CA THR A 62 1.45 -4.50 -10.79
C THR A 62 2.03 -3.93 -9.50
N SER A 63 3.33 -4.03 -9.32
CA SER A 63 4.03 -3.48 -8.15
C SER A 63 3.83 -1.98 -8.02
N ALA A 64 3.93 -1.22 -9.13
CA ALA A 64 3.70 0.23 -9.16
C ALA A 64 2.24 0.60 -8.83
N VAL A 65 1.26 -0.04 -9.48
CA VAL A 65 -0.17 0.24 -9.27
C VAL A 65 -0.66 -0.23 -7.90
N CYS A 66 -0.16 -1.38 -7.41
CA CYS A 66 -0.47 -1.85 -6.07
C CYS A 66 0.34 -1.12 -4.99
N VAL A 67 1.29 -0.27 -5.41
CA VAL A 67 2.14 0.51 -4.50
C VAL A 67 2.92 -0.44 -3.58
N THR A 68 3.57 -1.43 -4.17
CA THR A 68 4.26 -2.47 -3.42
C THR A 68 5.75 -2.17 -3.28
N GLY A 69 6.48 -1.96 -4.41
CA GLY A 69 7.91 -1.71 -4.41
C GLY A 69 8.79 -2.95 -4.63
N LEU A 70 8.20 -4.15 -4.77
CA LEU A 70 8.96 -5.31 -5.25
C LEU A 70 9.36 -5.12 -6.70
N VAL A 71 10.61 -5.39 -7.04
CA VAL A 71 11.16 -5.22 -8.38
C VAL A 71 11.86 -6.50 -8.85
N VAL A 72 11.65 -6.85 -10.11
CA VAL A 72 12.35 -7.95 -10.80
C VAL A 72 13.43 -7.44 -11.73
N VAL A 73 13.35 -6.16 -12.12
CA VAL A 73 14.34 -5.42 -12.89
C VAL A 73 14.54 -4.06 -12.24
N ASP A 74 15.78 -3.60 -12.16
CA ASP A 74 16.09 -2.29 -11.58
C ASP A 74 15.42 -1.16 -12.34
N THR A 75 14.79 -0.21 -11.63
CA THR A 75 14.02 0.85 -12.27
C THR A 75 14.90 1.91 -12.90
N GLY A 76 16.01 2.28 -12.24
CA GLY A 76 16.96 3.31 -12.73
C GLY A 76 17.73 2.83 -13.95
N ASP A 77 18.22 1.58 -13.91
CA ASP A 77 19.09 1.03 -14.95
C ASP A 77 18.30 0.52 -16.18
N THR A 78 17.08 0.04 -15.96
CA THR A 78 16.30 -0.60 -17.04
C THR A 78 15.40 0.37 -17.79
N PHE A 79 14.72 1.27 -17.07
CA PHE A 79 13.71 2.14 -17.66
C PHE A 79 14.25 3.53 -17.97
N SER A 80 14.00 3.99 -19.19
CA SER A 80 14.27 5.37 -19.61
C SER A 80 13.48 6.38 -18.78
N LEU A 81 13.78 7.66 -18.91
CA LEU A 81 13.02 8.74 -18.27
C LEU A 81 11.50 8.63 -18.55
N PHE A 82 11.12 8.21 -19.77
CA PHE A 82 9.71 7.96 -20.10
C PHE A 82 9.14 6.78 -19.31
N GLY A 83 9.87 5.65 -19.23
CA GLY A 83 9.44 4.48 -18.47
C GLY A 83 9.32 4.78 -16.97
N GLN A 84 10.28 5.50 -16.42
CA GLN A 84 10.23 5.97 -15.02
C GLN A 84 9.05 6.91 -14.78
N ALA A 85 8.74 7.82 -15.72
CA ALA A 85 7.56 8.69 -15.63
C ALA A 85 6.25 7.90 -15.66
N VAL A 86 6.16 6.85 -16.50
CA VAL A 86 5.01 5.92 -16.49
C VAL A 86 4.88 5.24 -15.13
N ILE A 87 5.97 4.73 -14.56
CA ILE A 87 5.97 4.11 -13.23
C ILE A 87 5.49 5.11 -12.17
N ALA A 88 6.01 6.34 -12.15
CA ALA A 88 5.58 7.39 -11.22
C ALA A 88 4.08 7.70 -11.33
N ILE A 89 3.53 7.77 -12.55
CA ILE A 89 2.09 7.97 -12.79
C ILE A 89 1.27 6.77 -12.29
N LEU A 90 1.74 5.54 -12.52
CA LEU A 90 1.08 4.33 -12.03
C LEU A 90 1.05 4.29 -10.50
N ILE A 91 2.16 4.64 -9.84
CA ILE A 91 2.26 4.80 -8.38
C ILE A 91 1.25 5.84 -7.90
N GLN A 92 1.19 7.00 -8.53
CA GLN A 92 0.29 8.09 -8.14
C GLN A 92 -1.19 7.67 -8.23
N ILE A 93 -1.58 7.03 -9.34
CA ILE A 93 -2.96 6.55 -9.52
C ILE A 93 -3.26 5.42 -8.55
N GLY A 94 -2.32 4.52 -8.36
CA GLY A 94 -2.43 3.39 -7.44
C GLY A 94 -2.57 3.81 -5.97
N GLY A 95 -1.70 4.71 -5.51
CA GLY A 95 -1.66 5.21 -4.13
C GLY A 95 -2.92 5.97 -3.74
N LEU A 96 -3.33 6.94 -4.54
CA LEU A 96 -4.55 7.72 -4.30
C LEU A 96 -5.84 6.92 -4.59
N GLY A 97 -5.72 5.81 -5.31
CA GLY A 97 -6.82 4.98 -5.74
C GLY A 97 -7.49 5.47 -7.02
N VAL A 98 -7.77 4.52 -7.92
CA VAL A 98 -8.36 4.77 -9.25
C VAL A 98 -9.66 5.59 -9.18
N ALA A 99 -10.50 5.35 -8.16
CA ALA A 99 -11.77 6.06 -7.97
C ALA A 99 -11.56 7.54 -7.59
N SER A 100 -10.57 7.85 -6.72
CA SER A 100 -10.26 9.22 -6.29
C SER A 100 -9.66 10.04 -7.43
N ILE A 101 -8.72 9.45 -8.19
CA ILE A 101 -8.13 10.09 -9.37
C ILE A 101 -9.19 10.31 -10.45
N GLY A 102 -10.05 9.31 -10.73
CA GLY A 102 -11.14 9.44 -11.69
C GLY A 102 -12.10 10.58 -11.33
N MET A 103 -12.42 10.75 -10.05
CA MET A 103 -13.21 11.88 -9.57
C MET A 103 -12.44 13.19 -9.70
N GLY A 104 -11.14 13.22 -9.37
CA GLY A 104 -10.29 14.40 -9.52
C GLY A 104 -10.24 14.91 -10.96
N LEU A 105 -10.00 14.01 -11.93
CA LEU A 105 -10.00 14.35 -13.35
C LEU A 105 -11.36 14.88 -13.82
N ALA A 106 -12.46 14.29 -13.35
CA ALA A 106 -13.80 14.79 -13.67
C ALA A 106 -14.05 16.20 -13.11
N LEU A 107 -13.52 16.50 -11.91
CA LEU A 107 -13.60 17.84 -11.31
C LEU A 107 -12.78 18.87 -12.10
N VAL A 108 -11.56 18.53 -12.51
CA VAL A 108 -10.72 19.41 -13.34
C VAL A 108 -11.38 19.68 -14.70
N ALA A 109 -12.03 18.66 -15.28
CA ALA A 109 -12.80 18.79 -16.51
C ALA A 109 -14.15 19.52 -16.34
N GLY A 110 -14.45 20.05 -15.16
CA GLY A 110 -15.70 20.80 -14.88
C GLY A 110 -16.97 19.92 -14.89
N ARG A 111 -16.85 18.59 -14.87
CA ARG A 111 -17.99 17.67 -14.93
C ARG A 111 -18.66 17.50 -13.56
N ARG A 112 -19.99 17.39 -13.57
CA ARG A 112 -20.77 17.05 -12.36
C ARG A 112 -20.54 15.58 -11.98
N ILE A 113 -20.24 15.34 -10.70
CA ILE A 113 -20.01 13.99 -10.18
C ILE A 113 -21.33 13.31 -9.85
N SER A 114 -21.58 12.15 -10.46
CA SER A 114 -22.77 11.34 -10.20
C SER A 114 -22.74 10.73 -8.79
N LEU A 115 -23.92 10.33 -8.27
CA LEU A 115 -24.02 9.60 -7.00
C LEU A 115 -23.19 8.31 -7.01
N LYS A 116 -23.13 7.62 -8.15
CA LYS A 116 -22.31 6.42 -8.31
C LYS A 116 -20.81 6.71 -8.21
N GLY A 117 -20.33 7.79 -8.81
CA GLY A 117 -18.94 8.22 -8.64
C GLY A 117 -18.59 8.50 -7.18
N ARG A 118 -19.49 9.14 -6.43
CA ARG A 118 -19.29 9.36 -4.98
C ARG A 118 -19.30 8.04 -4.21
N SER A 119 -20.17 7.08 -4.56
CA SER A 119 -20.20 5.76 -3.95
C SER A 119 -18.91 4.96 -4.18
N LEU A 120 -18.30 5.05 -5.37
CA LEU A 120 -17.02 4.42 -5.66
C LEU A 120 -15.91 4.98 -4.77
N VAL A 121 -15.82 6.30 -4.62
CA VAL A 121 -14.81 6.91 -3.75
C VAL A 121 -15.07 6.59 -2.27
N ARG A 122 -16.35 6.58 -1.85
CA ARG A 122 -16.73 6.15 -0.50
C ARG A 122 -16.20 4.75 -0.18
N GLU A 123 -16.41 3.81 -1.10
CA GLU A 123 -15.94 2.43 -0.98
C GLU A 123 -14.41 2.37 -0.96
N ALA A 124 -13.75 3.05 -1.92
CA ALA A 124 -12.29 3.06 -2.03
C ALA A 124 -11.58 3.64 -0.79
N LEU A 125 -12.17 4.67 -0.17
CA LEU A 125 -11.63 5.31 1.03
C LEU A 125 -12.16 4.69 2.34
N ASN A 126 -13.09 3.71 2.23
CA ASN A 126 -13.75 3.07 3.37
C ASN A 126 -14.39 4.10 4.33
N VAL A 127 -15.15 5.05 3.77
CA VAL A 127 -15.83 6.13 4.50
C VAL A 127 -17.34 5.87 4.53
N GLU A 128 -18.00 6.17 5.65
CA GLU A 128 -19.43 5.86 5.81
C GLU A 128 -20.35 6.82 5.05
N SER A 129 -19.99 8.10 4.94
CA SER A 129 -20.86 9.15 4.38
C SER A 129 -20.53 9.49 2.93
N LEU A 130 -21.55 9.77 2.12
CA LEU A 130 -21.43 10.36 0.78
C LEU A 130 -21.32 11.89 0.81
N GLU A 131 -21.63 12.51 1.96
CA GLU A 131 -21.64 13.95 2.13
C GLU A 131 -20.22 14.51 2.14
N GLY A 132 -20.01 15.64 1.47
CA GLY A 132 -18.69 16.28 1.39
C GLY A 132 -17.62 15.55 0.57
N MET A 133 -17.96 14.46 -0.13
CA MET A 133 -17.01 13.61 -0.86
C MET A 133 -16.17 14.38 -1.89
N VAL A 134 -16.79 15.32 -2.61
CA VAL A 134 -16.08 16.17 -3.58
C VAL A 134 -15.03 17.07 -2.89
N ARG A 135 -15.39 17.62 -1.73
CA ARG A 135 -14.48 18.46 -0.92
C ARG A 135 -13.33 17.61 -0.37
N LEU A 136 -13.64 16.39 0.07
CA LEU A 136 -12.65 15.44 0.56
C LEU A 136 -11.62 15.09 -0.52
N VAL A 137 -12.06 14.70 -1.73
CA VAL A 137 -11.14 14.36 -2.83
C VAL A 137 -10.29 15.55 -3.22
N ARG A 138 -10.87 16.76 -3.30
CA ARG A 138 -10.08 17.96 -3.58
C ARG A 138 -9.03 18.23 -2.50
N ALA A 139 -9.38 18.05 -1.24
CA ALA A 139 -8.43 18.19 -0.12
C ALA A 139 -7.31 17.15 -0.19
N ILE A 140 -7.63 15.89 -0.51
CA ILE A 140 -6.65 14.82 -0.70
C ILE A 140 -5.67 15.18 -1.82
N LEU A 141 -6.17 15.52 -3.02
CA LEU A 141 -5.31 15.85 -4.16
C LEU A 141 -4.40 17.07 -3.90
N LEU A 142 -4.94 18.13 -3.27
CA LEU A 142 -4.16 19.31 -2.92
C LEU A 142 -3.09 18.99 -1.86
N MET A 143 -3.44 18.24 -0.84
CA MET A 143 -2.52 17.84 0.22
C MET A 143 -1.40 16.95 -0.34
N THR A 144 -1.73 15.98 -1.18
CA THR A 144 -0.75 15.13 -1.87
C THR A 144 0.24 15.98 -2.65
N LEU A 145 -0.26 16.89 -3.50
CA LEU A 145 0.61 17.77 -4.29
C LEU A 145 1.53 18.63 -3.41
N ILE A 146 1.01 19.19 -2.31
CA ILE A 146 1.82 19.99 -1.38
C ILE A 146 2.91 19.13 -0.73
N CYS A 147 2.58 17.93 -0.25
CA CYS A 147 3.54 17.04 0.38
C CYS A 147 4.61 16.57 -0.61
N GLU A 148 4.21 16.21 -1.83
CA GLU A 148 5.14 15.75 -2.87
C GLU A 148 6.08 16.87 -3.34
N VAL A 149 5.59 18.09 -3.54
CA VAL A 149 6.43 19.24 -3.89
C VAL A 149 7.38 19.59 -2.74
N ALA A 150 6.91 19.60 -1.50
CA ALA A 150 7.75 19.85 -0.34
C ALA A 150 8.80 18.74 -0.17
N GLY A 151 8.41 17.47 -0.33
CA GLY A 151 9.33 16.34 -0.26
C GLY A 151 10.40 16.38 -1.34
N ALA A 152 10.04 16.69 -2.59
CA ALA A 152 10.97 16.85 -3.68
C ALA A 152 11.97 18.01 -3.42
N ALA A 153 11.48 19.14 -2.93
CA ALA A 153 12.35 20.28 -2.60
C ALA A 153 13.31 19.98 -1.45
N LEU A 154 12.86 19.22 -0.43
CA LEU A 154 13.69 18.88 0.73
C LEU A 154 14.68 17.74 0.45
N SER A 155 14.38 16.79 -0.45
CA SER A 155 15.29 15.71 -0.83
C SER A 155 16.32 16.14 -1.90
N PHE A 156 16.04 17.23 -2.64
CA PHE A 156 16.93 17.73 -3.69
C PHE A 156 18.38 17.99 -3.24
N PRO A 157 18.67 18.63 -2.07
CA PRO A 157 20.03 18.87 -1.64
C PRO A 157 20.85 17.58 -1.42
N SER A 158 20.21 16.48 -1.01
CA SER A 158 20.89 15.19 -0.83
C SER A 158 21.29 14.59 -2.19
N PHE A 159 20.36 14.54 -3.16
CA PHE A 159 20.68 14.01 -4.49
C PHE A 159 21.59 14.93 -5.32
N ALA A 160 21.54 16.24 -5.11
CA ALA A 160 22.39 17.19 -5.84
C ALA A 160 23.89 17.12 -5.47
N ARG A 161 24.25 16.37 -4.40
CA ARG A 161 25.65 16.13 -4.04
C ARG A 161 26.32 15.15 -4.99
N ASP A 162 25.56 14.14 -5.46
CA ASP A 162 26.12 12.99 -6.16
C ASP A 162 25.69 12.92 -7.63
N HIS A 163 24.67 13.71 -8.03
CA HIS A 163 24.08 13.69 -9.37
C HIS A 163 24.08 15.06 -10.02
N MET A 164 24.07 15.08 -11.37
CA MET A 164 23.90 16.33 -12.12
C MET A 164 22.58 17.03 -11.76
N PRO A 165 22.50 18.38 -11.78
CA PRO A 165 21.35 19.12 -11.29
C PRO A 165 20.00 18.67 -11.88
N LEU A 166 19.94 18.41 -13.19
CA LEU A 166 18.71 17.96 -13.86
C LEU A 166 18.30 16.55 -13.43
N GLN A 167 19.27 15.65 -13.27
CA GLN A 167 19.04 14.29 -12.77
C GLN A 167 18.61 14.33 -11.30
N ALA A 168 19.25 15.16 -10.46
CA ALA A 168 18.87 15.34 -9.05
C ALA A 168 17.43 15.85 -8.90
N VAL A 169 16.97 16.78 -9.76
CA VAL A 169 15.58 17.23 -9.78
C VAL A 169 14.63 16.08 -10.08
N TRP A 170 14.94 15.27 -11.11
CA TRP A 170 14.11 14.13 -11.46
C TRP A 170 14.05 13.09 -10.32
N LEU A 171 15.21 12.71 -9.77
CA LEU A 171 15.31 11.78 -8.65
C LEU A 171 14.52 12.26 -7.45
N SER A 172 14.59 13.56 -7.13
CA SER A 172 13.84 14.15 -6.02
C SER A 172 12.32 14.09 -6.23
N ILE A 173 11.85 14.36 -7.45
CA ILE A 173 10.43 14.27 -7.80
C ILE A 173 9.96 12.82 -7.73
N PHE A 174 10.67 11.90 -8.37
CA PHE A 174 10.34 10.47 -8.38
C PHE A 174 10.33 9.89 -6.96
N HIS A 175 11.38 10.17 -6.18
CA HIS A 175 11.49 9.74 -4.79
C HIS A 175 10.35 10.26 -3.93
N SER A 176 10.01 11.55 -4.05
CA SER A 176 8.93 12.15 -3.27
C SER A 176 7.56 11.54 -3.60
N ILE A 177 7.27 11.29 -4.89
CA ILE A 177 6.06 10.58 -5.32
C ILE A 177 6.04 9.16 -4.75
N ALA A 178 7.13 8.42 -4.90
CA ALA A 178 7.22 7.05 -4.42
C ALA A 178 7.11 6.96 -2.89
N ALA A 179 7.76 7.86 -2.14
CA ALA A 179 7.72 7.90 -0.69
C ALA A 179 6.35 8.28 -0.13
N PHE A 180 5.72 9.36 -0.64
CA PHE A 180 4.40 9.77 -0.19
C PHE A 180 3.33 8.70 -0.45
N ASN A 181 3.41 8.02 -1.60
CA ASN A 181 2.49 6.94 -1.93
C ASN A 181 2.85 5.60 -1.28
N ASN A 182 3.94 5.52 -0.50
CA ASN A 182 4.43 4.28 0.11
C ASN A 182 4.73 3.19 -0.93
N ALA A 183 5.42 3.53 -2.01
CA ALA A 183 5.59 2.64 -3.16
C ALA A 183 6.95 1.93 -3.23
N GLY A 184 7.98 2.43 -2.51
CA GLY A 184 9.29 1.79 -2.41
C GLY A 184 10.13 1.73 -3.67
N PHE A 185 9.69 2.36 -4.75
CA PHE A 185 10.46 2.44 -5.99
C PHE A 185 11.52 3.55 -5.89
N ASP A 186 12.72 3.27 -6.36
CA ASP A 186 13.76 4.26 -6.59
C ASP A 186 14.18 4.29 -8.07
N ALA A 187 14.79 5.37 -8.49
CA ALA A 187 15.33 5.56 -9.84
C ALA A 187 16.85 5.80 -9.80
N LEU A 188 17.51 5.40 -8.69
CA LEU A 188 18.95 5.59 -8.49
C LEU A 188 19.77 4.62 -9.35
N GLY A 189 19.25 3.41 -9.56
CA GLY A 189 19.96 2.32 -10.21
C GLY A 189 20.81 1.49 -9.24
N GLY A 190 21.41 0.42 -9.77
CA GLY A 190 22.27 -0.48 -9.00
C GLY A 190 21.55 -1.39 -8.01
N GLY A 191 20.21 -1.37 -7.96
CA GLY A 191 19.41 -2.25 -7.08
C GLY A 191 19.62 -2.02 -5.58
N GLN A 192 20.14 -0.86 -5.18
CA GLN A 192 20.60 -0.60 -3.80
C GLN A 192 19.60 0.22 -2.95
N SER A 193 18.49 0.67 -3.52
CA SER A 193 17.54 1.55 -2.84
C SER A 193 18.23 2.77 -2.20
N LEU A 194 17.97 3.09 -0.93
CA LEU A 194 18.60 4.21 -0.22
C LEU A 194 19.82 3.80 0.61
N ILE A 195 20.42 2.62 0.40
CA ILE A 195 21.61 2.17 1.12
C ILE A 195 22.78 3.17 0.98
N PRO A 196 23.07 3.78 -0.20
CA PRO A 196 24.12 4.80 -0.32
C PRO A 196 23.87 6.02 0.58
N TYR A 197 22.62 6.30 0.93
CA TYR A 197 22.20 7.43 1.76
C TYR A 197 21.83 7.06 3.20
N GLN A 198 22.27 5.89 3.70
CA GLN A 198 21.93 5.40 5.05
C GLN A 198 22.28 6.40 6.17
N ASN A 199 23.34 7.21 5.99
CA ASN A 199 23.81 8.19 6.96
C ASN A 199 23.34 9.62 6.65
N ASP A 200 22.61 9.86 5.56
CA ASP A 200 22.04 11.17 5.24
C ASP A 200 20.80 11.43 6.10
N LEU A 201 20.97 12.18 7.18
CA LEU A 201 19.90 12.49 8.13
C LEU A 201 18.73 13.22 7.45
N LEU A 202 19.01 14.14 6.51
CA LEU A 202 17.98 14.92 5.85
C LEU A 202 17.09 14.02 4.99
N LEU A 203 17.71 13.22 4.11
CA LEU A 203 16.94 12.34 3.21
C LEU A 203 16.15 11.29 3.99
N ASN A 204 16.75 10.66 5.01
CA ASN A 204 16.04 9.68 5.84
C ASN A 204 14.83 10.30 6.55
N LEU A 205 14.98 11.47 7.19
CA LEU A 205 13.86 12.13 7.88
C LEU A 205 12.77 12.63 6.93
N VAL A 206 13.13 13.12 5.74
CA VAL A 206 12.16 13.54 4.71
C VAL A 206 11.37 12.33 4.20
N THR A 207 12.06 11.21 3.92
CA THR A 207 11.43 9.95 3.51
C THR A 207 10.49 9.43 4.59
N ASP A 208 10.95 9.38 5.85
CA ASP A 208 10.13 8.98 6.99
C ASP A 208 8.87 9.84 7.14
N ALA A 209 9.01 11.15 7.02
CA ALA A 209 7.89 12.08 7.12
C ALA A 209 6.86 11.86 5.99
N LEU A 210 7.32 11.71 4.74
CA LEU A 210 6.45 11.46 3.59
C LEU A 210 5.68 10.14 3.74
N VAL A 211 6.38 9.07 4.10
CA VAL A 211 5.79 7.73 4.30
C VAL A 211 4.79 7.73 5.46
N ILE A 212 5.13 8.37 6.60
CA ILE A 212 4.20 8.46 7.73
C ILE A 212 2.94 9.23 7.31
N VAL A 213 3.08 10.39 6.66
CA VAL A 213 1.94 11.21 6.23
C VAL A 213 1.08 10.44 5.22
N GLY A 214 1.67 9.78 4.23
CA GLY A 214 0.95 8.94 3.28
C GLY A 214 0.24 7.75 3.95
N GLY A 215 0.90 7.11 4.93
CA GLY A 215 0.46 5.87 5.59
C GLY A 215 -0.54 6.03 6.74
N ILE A 216 -0.69 7.21 7.35
CA ILE A 216 -1.65 7.40 8.48
C ILE A 216 -3.10 7.58 8.04
N GLY A 217 -3.34 7.86 6.77
CA GLY A 217 -4.69 8.03 6.22
C GLY A 217 -5.17 9.47 6.13
N PHE A 218 -5.81 9.79 5.01
CA PHE A 218 -6.24 11.15 4.67
C PHE A 218 -7.23 11.75 5.68
N MET A 219 -8.14 10.92 6.22
CA MET A 219 -9.11 11.38 7.23
C MET A 219 -8.44 11.77 8.54
N VAL A 220 -7.39 11.05 8.92
CA VAL A 220 -6.61 11.34 10.13
C VAL A 220 -5.90 12.69 10.01
N ILE A 221 -5.26 12.95 8.85
CA ILE A 221 -4.57 14.21 8.60
C ILE A 221 -5.55 15.39 8.67
N LEU A 222 -6.73 15.26 8.05
CA LEU A 222 -7.75 16.29 8.08
C LEU A 222 -8.29 16.55 9.50
N ASP A 223 -8.44 15.50 10.30
CA ASP A 223 -8.90 15.60 11.68
C ASP A 223 -7.84 16.25 12.59
N VAL A 224 -6.57 15.89 12.43
CA VAL A 224 -5.44 16.52 13.12
C VAL A 224 -5.38 18.02 12.79
N GLY A 225 -5.54 18.38 11.52
CA GLY A 225 -5.58 19.78 11.08
C GLY A 225 -6.76 20.55 11.68
N ARG A 226 -7.97 19.97 11.69
CA ARG A 226 -9.16 20.57 12.33
C ARG A 226 -8.99 20.79 13.81
N CYS A 227 -8.41 19.81 14.50
CA CYS A 227 -8.20 19.87 15.94
C CYS A 227 -6.94 20.65 16.34
N ARG A 228 -6.21 21.23 15.38
CA ARG A 228 -4.94 21.96 15.58
C ARG A 228 -3.94 21.16 16.43
N GLY A 229 -3.83 19.85 16.18
CA GLY A 229 -2.95 18.95 16.91
C GLY A 229 -3.41 18.58 18.34
N GLN A 230 -4.54 19.09 18.83
CA GLN A 230 -5.03 18.79 20.17
C GLN A 230 -5.59 17.37 20.28
N PHE A 231 -4.80 16.40 20.75
CA PHE A 231 -5.16 14.97 20.84
C PHE A 231 -6.51 14.72 21.54
N ARG A 232 -6.83 15.47 22.58
CA ARG A 232 -8.10 15.31 23.33
C ARG A 232 -9.35 15.55 22.47
N ARG A 233 -9.27 16.45 21.47
CA ARG A 233 -10.39 16.84 20.58
C ARG A 233 -10.53 15.93 19.35
N MET A 234 -9.52 15.13 19.05
CA MET A 234 -9.51 14.24 17.89
C MET A 234 -10.57 13.14 18.01
N THR A 235 -11.01 12.65 16.87
CA THR A 235 -11.95 11.53 16.77
C THR A 235 -11.35 10.24 17.36
N PHE A 236 -12.20 9.29 17.72
CA PHE A 236 -11.75 7.98 18.21
C PHE A 236 -10.85 7.27 17.20
N HIS A 237 -11.24 7.30 15.91
CA HIS A 237 -10.45 6.73 14.82
C HIS A 237 -9.04 7.32 14.76
N THR A 238 -8.92 8.63 14.76
CA THR A 238 -7.62 9.33 14.74
C THR A 238 -6.73 8.98 15.94
N LYS A 239 -7.31 8.92 17.15
CA LYS A 239 -6.57 8.52 18.36
C LYS A 239 -6.03 7.10 18.24
N VAL A 240 -6.85 6.15 17.77
CA VAL A 240 -6.45 4.76 17.56
C VAL A 240 -5.31 4.68 16.54
N VAL A 241 -5.46 5.33 15.39
CA VAL A 241 -4.44 5.30 14.34
C VAL A 241 -3.12 5.88 14.84
N LEU A 242 -3.12 7.08 15.41
CA LEU A 242 -1.89 7.73 15.87
C LEU A 242 -1.19 6.94 16.98
N SER A 243 -1.94 6.45 17.96
CA SER A 243 -1.36 5.68 19.08
C SER A 243 -0.80 4.33 18.61
N THR A 244 -1.54 3.59 17.77
CA THR A 244 -1.08 2.31 17.24
C THR A 244 0.14 2.50 16.33
N THR A 245 0.13 3.53 15.47
CA THR A 245 1.27 3.87 14.62
C THR A 245 2.52 4.17 15.46
N ALA A 246 2.40 5.02 16.47
CA ALA A 246 3.52 5.37 17.34
C ALA A 246 4.09 4.15 18.09
N VAL A 247 3.22 3.28 18.64
CA VAL A 247 3.65 2.04 19.32
C VAL A 247 4.38 1.11 18.37
N LEU A 248 3.88 0.90 17.15
CA LEU A 248 4.51 0.02 16.17
C LEU A 248 5.85 0.59 15.68
N LEU A 249 5.94 1.89 15.41
CA LEU A 249 7.19 2.53 14.98
C LEU A 249 8.27 2.46 16.05
N VAL A 250 7.96 2.90 17.26
CA VAL A 250 8.93 2.91 18.35
C VAL A 250 9.27 1.49 18.78
N GLY A 251 8.27 0.61 18.93
CA GLY A 251 8.49 -0.79 19.28
C GLY A 251 9.32 -1.54 18.26
N GLY A 252 9.04 -1.34 16.98
CA GLY A 252 9.82 -1.94 15.88
C GLY A 252 11.26 -1.44 15.86
N ALA A 253 11.49 -0.12 16.00
CA ALA A 253 12.84 0.45 16.05
C ALA A 253 13.65 -0.08 17.24
N VAL A 254 13.05 -0.15 18.43
CA VAL A 254 13.70 -0.72 19.62
C VAL A 254 14.04 -2.19 19.41
N LEU A 255 13.12 -2.99 18.88
CA LEU A 255 13.37 -4.41 18.63
C LEU A 255 14.49 -4.61 17.59
N LEU A 256 14.50 -3.88 16.47
CA LEU A 256 15.55 -3.97 15.46
C LEU A 256 16.90 -3.50 15.97
N HIS A 257 16.94 -2.46 16.81
CA HIS A 257 18.17 -2.04 17.49
C HIS A 257 18.71 -3.14 18.41
N LEU A 258 17.83 -3.86 19.13
CA LEU A 258 18.24 -4.92 20.05
C LEU A 258 18.65 -6.22 19.35
N THR A 259 17.99 -6.58 18.24
CA THR A 259 18.24 -7.84 17.53
C THR A 259 19.47 -7.77 16.61
N ASP A 260 19.64 -6.65 15.90
CA ASP A 260 20.64 -6.52 14.85
C ASP A 260 21.69 -5.42 15.14
N HIS A 261 21.65 -4.82 16.33
CA HIS A 261 22.54 -3.73 16.75
C HIS A 261 22.61 -2.56 15.75
N MET A 262 21.55 -2.35 14.99
CA MET A 262 21.44 -1.25 14.02
C MET A 262 21.56 0.11 14.74
N GLY A 263 22.17 1.09 14.09
CA GLY A 263 22.11 2.48 14.55
C GLY A 263 20.66 2.96 14.66
N TRP A 264 20.37 3.87 15.59
CA TRP A 264 19.00 4.34 15.83
C TRP A 264 18.32 4.93 14.59
N LEU A 265 19.05 5.62 13.72
CA LEU A 265 18.53 6.17 12.47
C LEU A 265 18.08 5.04 11.53
N ALA A 266 18.93 4.04 11.32
CA ALA A 266 18.62 2.88 10.47
C ALA A 266 17.48 2.02 11.06
N ALA A 267 17.47 1.79 12.38
CA ALA A 267 16.43 1.04 13.06
C ALA A 267 15.05 1.74 12.96
N LEU A 268 15.01 3.07 13.12
CA LEU A 268 13.79 3.86 12.96
C LEU A 268 13.31 3.82 11.50
N PHE A 269 14.23 4.02 10.54
CA PHE A 269 13.93 3.97 9.12
C PHE A 269 13.39 2.59 8.72
N GLN A 270 14.03 1.49 9.14
CA GLN A 270 13.56 0.14 8.83
C GLN A 270 12.23 -0.21 9.49
N SER A 271 12.01 0.25 10.73
CA SER A 271 10.71 0.09 11.40
C SER A 271 9.60 0.85 10.67
N MET A 272 9.91 2.03 10.12
CA MET A 272 8.96 2.85 9.38
C MET A 272 8.70 2.24 8.00
N THR A 273 9.75 1.91 7.25
CA THR A 273 9.62 1.37 5.89
C THR A 273 8.93 0.00 5.85
N ALA A 274 9.13 -0.84 6.87
CA ALA A 274 8.41 -2.11 7.02
C ALA A 274 6.88 -1.94 7.05
N ARG A 275 6.39 -0.75 7.40
CA ARG A 275 4.96 -0.43 7.37
C ARG A 275 4.49 0.07 6.01
N THR A 276 4.80 -0.72 4.97
CA THR A 276 4.35 -0.55 3.59
C THR A 276 4.99 0.60 2.82
N ALA A 277 6.28 0.89 3.03
CA ALA A 277 7.00 1.91 2.26
C ALA A 277 7.98 1.35 1.23
N GLY A 278 8.69 0.26 1.56
CA GLY A 278 9.51 -0.50 0.63
C GLY A 278 10.93 0.02 0.39
N PHE A 279 11.28 1.19 0.86
CA PHE A 279 12.67 1.67 0.78
C PHE A 279 13.55 0.97 1.80
N SER A 280 14.81 0.76 1.46
CA SER A 280 15.77 0.19 2.40
C SER A 280 17.02 1.06 2.52
N SER A 281 17.41 1.36 3.77
CA SER A 281 18.68 2.03 4.08
C SER A 281 19.76 1.04 4.52
N VAL A 282 19.43 -0.25 4.64
CA VAL A 282 20.34 -1.34 4.96
C VAL A 282 20.05 -2.53 4.06
N ASP A 283 21.01 -3.42 3.88
CA ASP A 283 20.78 -4.67 3.16
C ASP A 283 19.89 -5.59 4.00
N VAL A 284 18.64 -5.79 3.55
CA VAL A 284 17.64 -6.64 4.22
C VAL A 284 18.07 -8.10 4.24
N GLY A 285 18.83 -8.54 3.22
CA GLY A 285 19.35 -9.91 3.14
C GLY A 285 20.39 -10.23 4.23
N SER A 286 21.01 -9.22 4.83
CA SER A 286 22.00 -9.37 5.90
C SER A 286 21.39 -9.33 7.32
N ILE A 287 20.11 -9.04 7.46
CA ILE A 287 19.42 -8.93 8.76
C ILE A 287 19.25 -10.34 9.38
N SER A 288 19.38 -10.42 10.70
CA SER A 288 19.20 -11.68 11.45
C SER A 288 17.78 -12.23 11.30
N ASN A 289 17.61 -13.53 11.52
CA ASN A 289 16.28 -14.17 11.53
C ASN A 289 15.32 -13.52 12.53
N ALA A 290 15.83 -13.01 13.66
CA ALA A 290 15.03 -12.29 14.64
C ALA A 290 14.57 -10.93 14.11
N GLY A 291 15.47 -10.17 13.48
CA GLY A 291 15.13 -8.91 12.82
C GLY A 291 14.20 -9.10 11.64
N LEU A 292 14.40 -10.12 10.80
CA LEU A 292 13.48 -10.46 9.72
C LEU A 292 12.08 -10.79 10.24
N LEU A 293 11.96 -11.52 11.36
CA LEU A 293 10.66 -11.78 11.99
C LEU A 293 9.98 -10.50 12.46
N VAL A 294 10.72 -9.57 13.07
CA VAL A 294 10.18 -8.25 13.48
C VAL A 294 9.67 -7.49 12.25
N ILE A 295 10.46 -7.45 11.18
CA ILE A 295 10.05 -6.78 9.93
C ILE A 295 8.81 -7.44 9.33
N MET A 296 8.74 -8.77 9.26
CA MET A 296 7.57 -9.52 8.78
C MET A 296 6.29 -9.18 9.56
N ILE A 297 6.38 -9.09 10.89
CA ILE A 297 5.24 -8.70 11.74
C ILE A 297 4.83 -7.26 11.45
N LEU A 298 5.78 -6.33 11.32
CA LEU A 298 5.50 -4.93 11.00
C LEU A 298 4.90 -4.76 9.61
N MET A 299 5.39 -5.50 8.59
CA MET A 299 4.83 -5.52 7.24
C MET A 299 3.38 -6.04 7.24
N PHE A 300 3.13 -7.15 7.94
CA PHE A 300 1.79 -7.73 8.02
C PHE A 300 0.79 -6.79 8.67
N ILE A 301 1.21 -6.01 9.70
CA ILE A 301 0.44 -4.91 10.28
C ILE A 301 0.73 -3.64 9.48
N GLY A 302 0.12 -3.54 8.31
CA GLY A 302 0.39 -2.48 7.35
C GLY A 302 -0.08 -1.07 7.75
N ALA A 303 -0.44 -0.28 6.75
CA ALA A 303 -0.84 1.12 6.91
C ALA A 303 -2.26 1.27 7.50
N SER A 304 -2.68 2.51 7.73
CA SER A 304 -3.98 2.82 8.32
C SER A 304 -5.11 2.86 7.27
N PRO A 305 -6.39 2.76 7.64
CA PRO A 305 -7.51 2.88 6.71
C PRO A 305 -7.52 4.24 6.00
N GLY A 306 -7.85 4.23 4.69
CA GLY A 306 -7.89 5.46 3.89
C GLY A 306 -6.52 6.12 3.68
N SER A 307 -5.45 5.32 3.66
CA SER A 307 -4.07 5.70 3.34
C SER A 307 -3.63 5.13 2.00
N THR A 308 -2.43 5.47 1.58
CA THR A 308 -1.79 4.97 0.37
C THR A 308 -1.30 3.52 0.48
N GLY A 309 -0.96 3.03 1.69
CA GLY A 309 -0.41 1.69 1.91
C GLY A 309 -1.45 0.57 2.02
N GLY A 310 -1.00 -0.68 1.89
CA GLY A 310 -1.80 -1.91 1.96
C GLY A 310 -1.76 -2.64 3.30
N GLY A 311 -1.80 -3.97 3.26
CA GLY A 311 -1.71 -4.84 4.44
C GLY A 311 -2.93 -4.80 5.36
N ILE A 312 -2.86 -5.54 6.48
CA ILE A 312 -3.85 -5.49 7.54
C ILE A 312 -3.78 -4.13 8.24
N LYS A 313 -4.92 -3.47 8.34
CA LYS A 313 -4.94 -2.08 8.83
C LYS A 313 -4.67 -1.97 10.33
N THR A 314 -3.99 -0.90 10.74
CA THR A 314 -3.69 -0.59 12.14
C THR A 314 -4.91 -0.66 13.06
N THR A 315 -6.09 -0.26 12.54
CA THR A 315 -7.35 -0.35 13.29
C THR A 315 -7.83 -1.78 13.47
N THR A 316 -7.62 -2.66 12.49
CA THR A 316 -7.91 -4.10 12.60
C THR A 316 -7.04 -4.73 13.69
N PHE A 317 -5.75 -4.45 13.68
CA PHE A 317 -4.82 -4.90 14.71
C PHE A 317 -5.22 -4.37 16.11
N PHE A 318 -5.57 -3.08 16.21
CA PHE A 318 -6.05 -2.50 17.46
C PHE A 318 -7.27 -3.24 18.02
N VAL A 319 -8.27 -3.56 17.17
CA VAL A 319 -9.49 -4.28 17.61
C VAL A 319 -9.13 -5.65 18.16
N LEU A 320 -8.25 -6.40 17.51
CA LEU A 320 -7.79 -7.71 17.97
C LEU A 320 -7.02 -7.62 19.30
N MET A 321 -6.13 -6.63 19.45
CA MET A 321 -5.41 -6.40 20.71
C MET A 321 -6.35 -5.98 21.84
N GLN A 322 -7.40 -5.21 21.55
CA GLN A 322 -8.41 -4.86 22.54
C GLN A 322 -9.24 -6.07 22.98
N GLN A 323 -9.46 -7.05 22.10
CA GLN A 323 -10.11 -8.31 22.49
C GLN A 323 -9.26 -9.07 23.51
N VAL A 324 -7.98 -9.25 23.23
CA VAL A 324 -7.06 -9.88 24.20
C VAL A 324 -7.10 -9.13 25.52
N ARG A 325 -6.94 -7.81 25.49
CA ARG A 325 -6.98 -6.98 26.71
C ARG A 325 -8.32 -7.07 27.44
N SER A 326 -9.44 -7.17 26.73
CA SER A 326 -10.78 -7.21 27.32
C SER A 326 -11.00 -8.49 28.15
N ILE A 327 -10.44 -9.62 27.69
CA ILE A 327 -10.48 -10.90 28.42
C ILE A 327 -9.76 -10.77 29.76
N PHE A 328 -8.53 -10.23 29.76
CA PHE A 328 -7.74 -10.07 30.97
C PHE A 328 -8.31 -9.01 31.93
N SER A 329 -8.85 -7.90 31.42
CA SER A 329 -9.34 -6.80 32.23
C SER A 329 -10.82 -6.86 32.56
N LYS A 330 -11.56 -7.87 32.06
CA LYS A 330 -13.03 -8.02 32.18
C LYS A 330 -13.81 -6.76 31.75
N ARG A 331 -13.26 -5.98 30.82
CA ARG A 331 -13.88 -4.75 30.29
C ARG A 331 -14.44 -5.00 28.89
N ARG A 332 -15.48 -4.24 28.53
CA ARG A 332 -16.04 -4.27 27.17
C ARG A 332 -15.02 -3.76 26.15
N LEU A 333 -15.13 -4.26 24.91
CA LEU A 333 -14.30 -3.85 23.78
C LEU A 333 -14.39 -2.33 23.56
N GLY A 334 -13.24 -1.66 23.55
CA GLY A 334 -13.18 -0.22 23.36
C GLY A 334 -11.83 0.38 23.75
N GLY A 335 -11.72 1.72 23.64
CA GLY A 335 -10.54 2.49 24.02
C GLY A 335 -10.89 3.97 24.11
N PHE A 336 -10.05 4.78 24.74
CA PHE A 336 -10.25 6.23 24.85
C PHE A 336 -11.67 6.64 25.28
N HIS A 337 -12.27 5.92 26.25
CA HIS A 337 -13.62 6.10 26.78
C HIS A 337 -14.75 5.93 25.72
N ARG A 338 -14.49 5.14 24.66
CA ARG A 338 -15.47 4.80 23.63
C ARG A 338 -15.59 3.28 23.48
N ARG A 339 -16.81 2.78 23.26
CA ARG A 339 -17.10 1.38 22.95
C ARG A 339 -17.03 1.15 21.44
N LEU A 340 -16.51 -0.02 21.03
CA LEU A 340 -16.57 -0.46 19.65
C LEU A 340 -17.98 -1.01 19.34
N PRO A 341 -18.47 -0.82 18.09
CA PRO A 341 -19.73 -1.42 17.62
C PRO A 341 -19.67 -2.95 17.68
N ASP A 342 -20.83 -3.56 17.93
CA ASP A 342 -20.97 -5.01 17.88
C ASP A 342 -20.67 -5.51 16.44
N GLY A 343 -19.99 -6.66 16.31
CA GLY A 343 -19.50 -7.19 15.02
C GLY A 343 -18.13 -6.64 14.56
N SER A 344 -17.57 -5.61 15.20
CA SER A 344 -16.23 -5.11 14.85
C SER A 344 -15.16 -6.18 15.01
N LEU A 345 -15.27 -7.02 16.05
CA LEU A 345 -14.36 -8.14 16.28
C LEU A 345 -14.46 -9.20 15.19
N SER A 346 -15.66 -9.62 14.83
CA SER A 346 -15.89 -10.61 13.78
C SER A 346 -15.30 -10.15 12.44
N ARG A 347 -15.50 -8.88 12.06
CA ARG A 347 -14.89 -8.29 10.86
C ARG A 347 -13.35 -8.29 10.95
N ALA A 348 -12.79 -7.90 12.08
CA ALA A 348 -11.35 -7.86 12.27
C ALA A 348 -10.73 -9.26 12.21
N ALA A 349 -11.36 -10.25 12.84
CA ALA A 349 -10.94 -11.65 12.80
C ALA A 349 -11.03 -12.24 11.37
N THR A 350 -12.09 -11.94 10.62
CA THR A 350 -12.23 -12.35 9.22
C THR A 350 -11.10 -11.79 8.36
N ILE A 351 -10.79 -10.50 8.48
CA ILE A 351 -9.70 -9.86 7.73
C ILE A 351 -8.36 -10.52 8.06
N MET A 352 -8.10 -10.77 9.34
CA MET A 352 -6.88 -11.42 9.81
C MET A 352 -6.75 -12.84 9.24
N LEU A 353 -7.80 -13.66 9.37
CA LEU A 353 -7.82 -15.03 8.87
C LEU A 353 -7.62 -15.08 7.36
N MET A 354 -8.30 -14.23 6.61
CA MET A 354 -8.13 -14.13 5.16
C MET A 354 -6.70 -13.75 4.78
N GLY A 355 -6.09 -12.80 5.50
CA GLY A 355 -4.70 -12.44 5.28
C GLY A 355 -3.74 -13.60 5.51
N LEU A 356 -3.91 -14.33 6.62
CA LEU A 356 -3.11 -15.52 6.92
C LEU A 356 -3.31 -16.62 5.88
N MET A 357 -4.53 -16.83 5.38
CA MET A 357 -4.79 -17.82 4.33
C MET A 357 -4.08 -17.44 3.02
N VAL A 358 -4.14 -16.19 2.59
CA VAL A 358 -3.46 -15.73 1.36
C VAL A 358 -1.95 -15.88 1.49
N VAL A 359 -1.39 -15.46 2.63
CA VAL A 359 0.05 -15.61 2.90
C VAL A 359 0.44 -17.09 2.96
N GLY A 360 -0.30 -17.91 3.69
CA GLY A 360 -0.01 -19.34 3.82
C GLY A 360 -0.09 -20.10 2.48
N CYS A 361 -1.17 -19.90 1.72
CA CYS A 361 -1.33 -20.54 0.40
C CYS A 361 -0.26 -20.06 -0.59
N GLY A 362 0.05 -18.75 -0.60
CA GLY A 362 1.08 -18.20 -1.47
C GLY A 362 2.48 -18.68 -1.12
N THR A 363 2.83 -18.71 0.18
CA THR A 363 4.12 -19.28 0.63
C THR A 363 4.24 -20.76 0.27
N PHE A 364 3.17 -21.54 0.47
CA PHE A 364 3.17 -22.95 0.05
C PHE A 364 3.44 -23.11 -1.45
N ALA A 365 2.77 -22.29 -2.29
CA ALA A 365 3.00 -22.32 -3.73
C ALA A 365 4.45 -21.93 -4.07
N LEU A 366 5.01 -20.91 -3.44
CA LEU A 366 6.41 -20.53 -3.63
C LEU A 366 7.38 -21.64 -3.21
N CYS A 367 7.16 -22.30 -2.08
CA CYS A 367 7.99 -23.43 -1.64
C CYS A 367 7.98 -24.62 -2.62
N VAL A 368 6.84 -24.86 -3.29
CA VAL A 368 6.74 -25.91 -4.32
C VAL A 368 7.48 -25.50 -5.61
N LEU A 369 7.42 -24.23 -5.98
CA LEU A 369 8.02 -23.70 -7.21
C LEU A 369 9.51 -23.43 -7.07
N GLU A 370 9.98 -23.10 -5.87
CA GLU A 370 11.37 -22.70 -5.55
C GLU A 370 11.97 -23.57 -4.42
N PRO A 371 12.11 -24.89 -4.61
CA PRO A 371 12.53 -25.80 -3.55
C PRO A 371 13.99 -25.56 -3.08
N GLN A 372 14.77 -24.80 -3.84
CA GLN A 372 16.17 -24.45 -3.53
C GLN A 372 16.31 -23.24 -2.60
N LEU A 373 15.25 -22.41 -2.45
CA LEU A 373 15.28 -21.21 -1.64
C LEU A 373 14.84 -21.48 -0.20
N ASP A 374 15.40 -20.72 0.73
CA ASP A 374 15.07 -20.81 2.15
C ASP A 374 13.63 -20.40 2.43
N PHE A 375 12.94 -21.19 3.27
CA PHE A 375 11.56 -20.95 3.67
C PHE A 375 11.34 -19.54 4.26
N GLY A 376 12.28 -19.06 5.09
CA GLY A 376 12.18 -17.75 5.71
C GLY A 376 12.19 -16.60 4.69
N ARG A 377 13.02 -16.72 3.64
CA ARG A 377 13.08 -15.74 2.54
C ARG A 377 11.81 -15.78 1.69
N LEU A 378 11.29 -16.97 1.37
CA LEU A 378 10.03 -17.12 0.61
C LEU A 378 8.83 -16.56 1.39
N LEU A 379 8.77 -16.82 2.69
CA LEU A 379 7.73 -16.27 3.58
C LEU A 379 7.82 -14.75 3.65
N PHE A 380 9.03 -14.19 3.73
CA PHE A 380 9.29 -12.76 3.74
C PHE A 380 8.76 -12.08 2.48
N GLU A 381 9.11 -12.60 1.29
CA GLU A 381 8.64 -12.09 -0.01
C GLU A 381 7.11 -12.16 -0.12
N GLN A 382 6.51 -13.25 0.32
CA GLN A 382 5.06 -13.43 0.27
C GLN A 382 4.32 -12.47 1.20
N ILE A 383 4.84 -12.24 2.42
CA ILE A 383 4.31 -11.24 3.34
C ILE A 383 4.48 -9.83 2.77
N SER A 384 5.64 -9.53 2.19
CA SER A 384 5.92 -8.26 1.54
C SER A 384 4.94 -7.98 0.38
N ALA A 385 4.71 -8.97 -0.47
CA ALA A 385 3.75 -8.89 -1.57
C ALA A 385 2.31 -8.69 -1.08
N TYR A 386 1.85 -9.48 -0.07
CA TYR A 386 0.51 -9.36 0.48
C TYR A 386 0.26 -8.03 1.17
N SER A 387 1.23 -7.57 1.93
CA SER A 387 1.15 -6.31 2.65
C SER A 387 1.40 -5.09 1.75
N THR A 388 1.81 -5.33 0.50
CA THR A 388 2.30 -4.30 -0.43
C THR A 388 3.37 -3.44 0.24
N ALA A 389 4.36 -4.10 0.88
CA ALA A 389 5.40 -3.45 1.67
C ALA A 389 6.66 -3.13 0.86
N GLY A 390 7.04 -3.99 -0.09
CA GLY A 390 8.12 -3.76 -1.04
C GLY A 390 9.52 -4.13 -0.57
N LEU A 391 9.71 -4.44 0.69
CA LEU A 391 10.98 -4.95 1.16
C LEU A 391 11.23 -6.35 0.62
N SER A 392 12.46 -6.63 0.21
CA SER A 392 12.92 -7.93 -0.29
C SER A 392 14.22 -8.33 0.37
N THR A 393 14.42 -9.63 0.52
CA THR A 393 15.71 -10.21 0.89
C THR A 393 16.65 -10.38 -0.31
N GLY A 394 16.31 -9.78 -1.46
CA GLY A 394 17.09 -9.82 -2.70
C GLY A 394 16.71 -10.95 -3.66
N ILE A 395 15.79 -11.86 -3.26
CA ILE A 395 15.45 -13.03 -4.08
C ILE A 395 14.43 -12.76 -5.19
N THR A 396 13.72 -11.61 -5.18
CA THR A 396 12.62 -11.33 -6.12
C THR A 396 13.03 -11.47 -7.59
N ALA A 397 14.23 -10.99 -7.96
CA ALA A 397 14.75 -11.08 -9.31
C ALA A 397 15.16 -12.50 -9.73
N GLU A 398 15.45 -13.39 -8.77
CA GLU A 398 15.88 -14.76 -9.00
C GLU A 398 14.71 -15.74 -9.18
N LEU A 399 13.49 -15.32 -8.79
CA LEU A 399 12.30 -16.16 -8.82
C LEU A 399 11.92 -16.59 -10.25
N CYS A 400 11.48 -17.83 -10.39
CA CYS A 400 10.98 -18.35 -11.66
C CYS A 400 9.71 -17.62 -12.12
N PRO A 401 9.37 -17.69 -13.41
CA PRO A 401 8.18 -17.00 -13.95
C PRO A 401 6.86 -17.34 -13.22
N ALA A 402 6.69 -18.61 -12.79
CA ALA A 402 5.49 -19.02 -12.06
C ALA A 402 5.40 -18.38 -10.68
N SER A 403 6.52 -18.29 -9.95
CA SER A 403 6.61 -17.62 -8.64
C SER A 403 6.31 -16.13 -8.76
N ARG A 404 6.78 -15.47 -9.82
CA ARG A 404 6.45 -14.05 -10.10
C ARG A 404 4.95 -13.86 -10.31
N VAL A 405 4.25 -14.79 -10.97
CA VAL A 405 2.79 -14.74 -11.12
C VAL A 405 2.09 -14.88 -9.77
N VAL A 406 2.56 -15.75 -8.87
CA VAL A 406 2.02 -15.89 -7.50
C VAL A 406 2.13 -14.55 -6.77
N LEU A 407 3.29 -13.88 -6.83
CA LEU A 407 3.48 -12.56 -6.21
C LEU A 407 2.61 -11.47 -6.84
N ILE A 408 2.45 -11.44 -8.18
CA ILE A 408 1.53 -10.52 -8.89
C ILE A 408 0.11 -10.65 -8.35
N LEU A 409 -0.40 -11.88 -8.24
CA LEU A 409 -1.74 -12.13 -7.70
C LEU A 409 -1.84 -11.72 -6.23
N THR A 410 -0.80 -12.00 -5.45
CA THR A 410 -0.75 -11.64 -4.03
C THR A 410 -0.74 -10.13 -3.83
N MET A 411 0.06 -9.37 -4.58
CA MET A 411 0.08 -7.90 -4.55
C MET A 411 -1.29 -7.32 -4.90
N PHE A 412 -1.94 -7.87 -5.93
CA PHE A 412 -3.28 -7.43 -6.33
C PHE A 412 -4.33 -7.70 -5.23
N ILE A 413 -4.30 -8.90 -4.60
CA ILE A 413 -5.17 -9.26 -3.48
C ILE A 413 -4.93 -8.33 -2.29
N GLY A 414 -3.67 -8.08 -1.96
CA GLY A 414 -3.25 -7.19 -0.86
C GLY A 414 -3.74 -5.75 -1.06
N ARG A 415 -3.67 -5.25 -2.30
CA ARG A 415 -4.10 -3.87 -2.63
C ARG A 415 -5.61 -3.70 -2.64
N VAL A 416 -6.34 -4.58 -3.30
CA VAL A 416 -7.81 -4.51 -3.38
C VAL A 416 -8.45 -4.88 -2.04
N GLY A 417 -7.81 -5.74 -1.28
CA GLY A 417 -8.29 -6.30 -0.02
C GLY A 417 -9.03 -7.63 -0.23
N ALA A 418 -8.60 -8.65 0.50
CA ALA A 418 -9.13 -10.01 0.37
C ALA A 418 -10.65 -10.10 0.59
N VAL A 419 -11.19 -9.37 1.57
CA VAL A 419 -12.64 -9.33 1.84
C VAL A 419 -13.41 -8.65 0.70
N THR A 420 -12.85 -7.58 0.12
CA THR A 420 -13.45 -6.89 -1.04
C THR A 420 -13.52 -7.83 -2.24
N LEU A 421 -12.46 -8.60 -2.51
CA LEU A 421 -12.44 -9.58 -3.58
C LEU A 421 -13.44 -10.71 -3.36
N LEU A 422 -13.58 -11.23 -2.14
CA LEU A 422 -14.60 -12.22 -1.82
C LEU A 422 -16.02 -11.69 -2.01
N SER A 423 -16.27 -10.43 -1.66
CA SER A 423 -17.58 -9.80 -1.87
C SER A 423 -18.00 -9.71 -3.34
N LEU A 424 -17.05 -9.85 -4.29
CA LEU A 424 -17.37 -9.92 -5.73
C LEU A 424 -18.19 -11.16 -6.11
N TRP A 425 -18.06 -12.24 -5.33
CA TRP A 425 -18.67 -13.55 -5.60
C TRP A 425 -19.88 -13.84 -4.72
N VAL A 426 -20.06 -13.10 -3.61
CA VAL A 426 -21.09 -13.38 -2.60
C VAL A 426 -22.07 -12.20 -2.50
N GLU A 427 -23.02 -12.13 -3.42
CA GLU A 427 -24.23 -11.31 -3.32
C GLU A 427 -25.40 -12.19 -2.86
N ARG A 428 -25.40 -12.62 -1.60
CA ARG A 428 -26.59 -13.27 -1.04
C ARG A 428 -27.20 -12.37 0.02
N PRO A 429 -28.53 -12.08 -0.06
CA PRO A 429 -29.23 -11.45 1.04
C PRO A 429 -29.08 -12.33 2.29
N ALA A 430 -29.06 -11.71 3.46
CA ALA A 430 -29.05 -12.45 4.72
C ALA A 430 -30.24 -13.44 4.72
N PRO A 431 -30.02 -14.71 5.12
CA PRO A 431 -31.11 -15.69 5.17
C PRO A 431 -32.21 -15.18 6.09
N SER A 432 -33.44 -15.28 5.63
CA SER A 432 -34.65 -14.88 6.41
C SER A 432 -34.95 -15.85 7.55
N ALA A 433 -34.38 -17.05 7.53
CA ALA A 433 -34.52 -18.05 8.58
C ALA A 433 -33.21 -18.16 9.38
N GLN A 434 -33.34 -18.22 10.70
CA GLN A 434 -32.26 -18.51 11.62
C GLN A 434 -32.42 -19.95 12.09
N TYR A 435 -31.26 -20.69 12.11
CA TYR A 435 -31.23 -22.01 12.75
C TYR A 435 -31.15 -21.85 14.27
N THR A 436 -31.58 -22.89 15.00
CA THR A 436 -31.41 -22.96 16.46
C THR A 436 -29.92 -22.93 16.83
N GLU A 437 -29.60 -22.16 17.86
CA GLU A 437 -28.24 -22.08 18.38
C GLU A 437 -27.89 -23.36 19.13
N GLU A 438 -26.73 -23.94 18.85
CA GLU A 438 -26.15 -25.09 19.56
C GLU A 438 -24.74 -24.73 20.00
N ASN A 439 -24.36 -25.17 21.19
CA ASN A 439 -23.08 -24.88 21.77
C ASN A 439 -21.99 -25.79 21.18
N ILE A 440 -20.85 -25.20 20.80
CA ILE A 440 -19.62 -25.92 20.42
C ILE A 440 -18.54 -25.58 21.44
N THR A 441 -17.76 -26.57 21.82
CA THR A 441 -16.59 -26.36 22.71
C THR A 441 -15.48 -25.71 21.92
N ILE A 442 -15.04 -24.55 22.38
CA ILE A 442 -13.88 -23.82 21.85
C ILE A 442 -12.78 -23.94 22.90
N GLY A 443 -11.63 -24.53 22.51
CA GLY A 443 -10.50 -24.86 23.38
C GLY A 443 -9.82 -23.69 24.08
#